data_bf6506c84ff92e4f4c9c383ab2465e7f
#
_entry.id   bf6506c84ff92e4f4c9c383ab2465e7f
#
_cell.length_a   1.000
_cell.length_b   1.000
_cell.length_c   1.000
_cell.angle_alpha   90.00
_cell.angle_beta   90.00
_cell.angle_gamma   90.00
#
_symmetry.space_group_name_H-M   'P 1'
#
loop_
_entity.id
_entity.type
_entity.pdbx_description
1 polymer ?
#
loop_
_entity_poly.entity_id
_entity_poly.type
_entity_poly.pdbx_seq_one_letter_code
_entity_poly.pdbx_strand_id
1 'polypeptide(L)'
;GFSAFTSAGMDGSSDWRFKTHLANLPIYFEYQDEGINTTDAIKGTYLDNYRDMWDLYINNSTCAPKDLAAKTGDDARNEFLNKKAVFYQNGTWEYTQLIDGGLTDDDLTMLPIYFGVGDEANQGLCTGTENYWCVNKDADEADIQATLDFMDWCVTSDEGTKCMADDMGFNIPFKKAQESQNLFIKEDKQMTEDGKTPVAWNFSTMPSEEWKNGVGSALTAYAADQTDANWDAVVSAFVDGWASEYKLANE
;
A
#
# COMPACT_ATOMS: atom_id res chain seq x y z
N GLY A 1 -18.15 17.91 13.29
CA GLY A 1 -16.85 17.37 13.66
C GLY A 1 -16.20 16.65 12.50
N PHE A 2 -14.95 16.31 12.64
CA PHE A 2 -14.18 15.49 11.70
C PHE A 2 -13.64 14.28 12.43
N SER A 3 -13.38 13.20 11.70
CA SER A 3 -12.78 11.97 12.19
C SER A 3 -11.25 12.00 12.06
N ALA A 4 -10.54 11.10 12.73
CA ALA A 4 -9.11 10.97 12.50
C ALA A 4 -8.85 10.42 11.09
N PHE A 5 -9.51 9.34 10.69
CA PHE A 5 -9.28 8.65 9.41
C PHE A 5 -10.50 8.72 8.49
N THR A 6 -10.24 8.66 7.19
CA THR A 6 -11.27 8.36 6.19
C THR A 6 -11.80 6.94 6.38
N SER A 7 -12.91 6.61 5.73
CA SER A 7 -13.47 5.24 5.78
C SER A 7 -12.58 4.21 5.08
N ALA A 8 -11.81 4.62 4.08
CA ALA A 8 -10.91 3.79 3.27
C ALA A 8 -11.40 2.34 3.10
N GLY A 9 -12.45 2.18 2.38
CA GLY A 9 -13.33 1.02 2.35
C GLY A 9 -12.71 -0.38 2.22
N MET A 10 -13.51 -1.33 2.63
CA MET A 10 -13.26 -2.76 2.50
C MET A 10 -14.12 -3.40 1.40
N ASP A 11 -14.63 -2.62 0.47
CA ASP A 11 -15.24 -3.18 -0.73
C ASP A 11 -14.16 -3.85 -1.61
N GLY A 12 -14.53 -4.79 -2.45
CA GLY A 12 -13.59 -5.62 -3.21
C GLY A 12 -12.66 -4.86 -4.16
N SER A 13 -12.90 -3.56 -4.40
CA SER A 13 -12.01 -2.70 -5.20
C SER A 13 -11.04 -1.88 -4.34
N SER A 14 -11.27 -1.77 -3.04
CA SER A 14 -10.56 -0.86 -2.14
C SER A 14 -9.80 -1.55 -1.01
N ASP A 15 -10.11 -2.81 -0.72
CA ASP A 15 -9.60 -3.60 0.40
C ASP A 15 -8.09 -3.92 0.33
N TRP A 16 -7.46 -3.75 -0.85
CA TRP A 16 -6.02 -3.89 -1.02
C TRP A 16 -5.20 -3.02 -0.04
N ARG A 17 -5.75 -1.87 0.38
CA ARG A 17 -5.10 -0.98 1.35
C ARG A 17 -4.79 -1.68 2.65
N PHE A 18 -5.66 -2.56 3.10
CA PHE A 18 -5.57 -3.23 4.40
C PHE A 18 -5.01 -4.64 4.28
N LYS A 19 -5.53 -5.44 3.34
CA LYS A 19 -5.11 -6.83 3.16
C LYS A 19 -3.72 -7.01 2.54
N THR A 20 -3.14 -5.95 1.95
CA THR A 20 -1.79 -5.97 1.39
C THR A 20 -0.88 -4.88 1.95
N HIS A 21 -1.24 -3.60 1.82
CA HIS A 21 -0.36 -2.49 2.20
C HIS A 21 -0.17 -2.39 3.71
N LEU A 22 -1.24 -2.41 4.52
CA LEU A 22 -1.08 -2.49 5.98
C LEU A 22 -0.56 -3.86 6.43
N ALA A 23 -1.00 -4.95 5.80
CA ALA A 23 -0.51 -6.29 6.09
C ALA A 23 0.99 -6.48 5.76
N ASN A 24 1.57 -5.62 4.93
CA ASN A 24 3.01 -5.61 4.69
C ASN A 24 3.83 -5.26 5.94
N LEU A 25 3.30 -4.46 6.86
CA LEU A 25 4.05 -4.02 8.04
C LEU A 25 4.44 -5.18 8.96
N PRO A 26 3.52 -6.06 9.42
CA PRO A 26 3.91 -7.22 10.20
C PRO A 26 4.87 -8.16 9.46
N ILE A 27 4.72 -8.29 8.13
CA ILE A 27 5.63 -9.11 7.29
C ILE A 27 7.03 -8.47 7.27
N TYR A 28 7.12 -7.17 6.99
CA TYR A 28 8.37 -6.45 6.90
C TYR A 28 9.17 -6.53 8.20
N PHE A 29 8.55 -6.23 9.35
CA PHE A 29 9.26 -6.24 10.63
C PHE A 29 9.67 -7.65 11.05
N GLU A 30 8.85 -8.68 10.79
CA GLU A 30 9.24 -10.06 11.03
C GLU A 30 10.43 -10.46 10.16
N TYR A 31 10.45 -10.07 8.88
CA TYR A 31 11.58 -10.33 7.97
C TYR A 31 12.86 -9.64 8.43
N GLN A 32 12.77 -8.40 8.93
CA GLN A 32 13.93 -7.69 9.47
C GLN A 32 14.52 -8.40 10.68
N ASP A 33 13.68 -8.83 11.63
CA ASP A 33 14.12 -9.52 12.83
C ASP A 33 14.75 -10.88 12.55
N GLU A 34 14.19 -11.62 11.59
CA GLU A 34 14.70 -12.93 11.19
C GLU A 34 15.90 -12.84 10.22
N GLY A 35 16.20 -11.67 9.68
CA GLY A 35 17.25 -11.49 8.67
C GLY A 35 16.96 -12.21 7.35
N ILE A 36 15.67 -12.30 6.97
CA ILE A 36 15.20 -12.99 5.75
C ILE A 36 14.49 -11.99 4.82
N ASN A 37 14.21 -12.41 3.61
CA ASN A 37 13.46 -11.64 2.62
C ASN A 37 12.33 -12.44 1.95
N THR A 38 12.12 -13.67 2.39
CA THR A 38 11.01 -14.55 1.98
C THR A 38 10.87 -15.68 2.99
N THR A 39 9.69 -16.30 3.09
CA THR A 39 9.44 -17.48 3.93
C THR A 39 8.33 -18.33 3.33
N ASP A 40 8.40 -19.63 3.58
CA ASP A 40 7.32 -20.58 3.30
C ASP A 40 6.24 -20.61 4.38
N ALA A 41 6.54 -20.09 5.58
CA ALA A 41 5.63 -20.02 6.70
C ALA A 41 5.97 -18.79 7.56
N ILE A 42 5.07 -17.81 7.57
CA ILE A 42 5.19 -16.62 8.43
C ILE A 42 4.79 -16.98 9.86
N LYS A 43 5.44 -16.37 10.85
CA LYS A 43 5.18 -16.66 12.28
C LYS A 43 4.04 -15.82 12.85
N GLY A 44 3.79 -14.64 12.27
CA GLY A 44 2.82 -13.70 12.78
C GLY A 44 3.28 -12.94 14.04
N THR A 45 4.60 -12.74 14.19
CA THR A 45 5.23 -12.11 15.35
C THR A 45 4.60 -10.77 15.72
N TYR A 46 4.16 -9.99 14.74
CA TYR A 46 3.65 -8.63 14.90
C TYR A 46 2.15 -8.48 14.67
N LEU A 47 1.36 -9.57 14.81
CA LEU A 47 -0.08 -9.49 14.60
C LEU A 47 -0.83 -8.74 15.69
N ASP A 48 -0.30 -8.66 16.91
CA ASP A 48 -0.88 -7.80 17.95
C ASP A 48 -0.74 -6.32 17.57
N ASN A 49 0.42 -5.90 17.05
CA ASN A 49 0.62 -4.55 16.54
C ASN A 49 -0.29 -4.27 15.32
N TYR A 50 -0.51 -5.28 14.48
CA TYR A 50 -1.43 -5.18 13.36
C TYR A 50 -2.88 -4.98 13.81
N ARG A 51 -3.30 -5.69 14.88
CA ARG A 51 -4.60 -5.50 15.51
C ARG A 51 -4.76 -4.09 16.05
N ASP A 52 -3.78 -3.61 16.80
CA ASP A 52 -3.81 -2.28 17.40
C ASP A 52 -3.94 -1.19 16.34
N MET A 53 -3.20 -1.32 15.24
CA MET A 53 -3.30 -0.39 14.11
C MET A 53 -4.66 -0.49 13.42
N TRP A 54 -5.15 -1.70 13.16
CA TRP A 54 -6.45 -1.90 12.53
C TRP A 54 -7.57 -1.34 13.40
N ASP A 55 -7.55 -1.59 14.71
CA ASP A 55 -8.50 -1.05 15.69
C ASP A 55 -8.46 0.48 15.74
N LEU A 56 -7.24 1.07 15.74
CA LEU A 56 -7.08 2.52 15.68
C LEU A 56 -7.77 3.10 14.44
N TYR A 57 -7.58 2.47 13.29
CA TYR A 57 -8.12 2.92 12.03
C TYR A 57 -9.64 2.81 11.99
N ILE A 58 -10.20 1.62 12.23
CA ILE A 58 -11.63 1.36 12.05
C ILE A 58 -12.50 2.06 13.10
N ASN A 59 -11.97 2.25 14.32
CA ASN A 59 -12.73 2.90 15.40
C ASN A 59 -12.69 4.42 15.36
N ASN A 60 -11.82 5.02 14.51
CA ASN A 60 -11.67 6.47 14.41
C ASN A 60 -11.91 6.98 12.98
N SER A 61 -12.56 6.22 12.14
CA SER A 61 -12.90 6.59 10.77
C SER A 61 -14.24 7.33 10.67
N THR A 62 -14.56 7.80 9.49
CA THR A 62 -15.77 8.57 9.18
C THR A 62 -17.05 7.74 9.22
N CYS A 63 -16.97 6.41 9.21
CA CYS A 63 -18.12 5.51 9.32
C CYS A 63 -17.92 4.52 10.47
N ALA A 64 -19.01 3.87 10.88
CA ALA A 64 -18.92 2.77 11.85
C ALA A 64 -18.17 1.58 11.26
N PRO A 65 -17.38 0.82 12.06
CA PRO A 65 -16.58 -0.29 11.56
C PRO A 65 -17.35 -1.31 10.71
N LYS A 66 -18.59 -1.63 11.12
CA LYS A 66 -19.47 -2.56 10.39
C LYS A 66 -19.89 -2.07 8.99
N ASP A 67 -19.76 -0.79 8.71
CA ASP A 67 -20.18 -0.18 7.44
C ASP A 67 -19.01 -0.09 6.44
N LEU A 68 -17.78 -0.43 6.85
CA LEU A 68 -16.57 -0.36 6.02
C LEU A 68 -16.66 -1.21 4.75
N ALA A 69 -17.30 -2.39 4.82
CA ALA A 69 -17.47 -3.29 3.68
C ALA A 69 -18.24 -2.66 2.49
N ALA A 70 -19.02 -1.61 2.75
CA ALA A 70 -19.80 -0.90 1.73
C ALA A 70 -19.09 0.38 1.23
N LYS A 71 -17.94 0.74 1.80
CA LYS A 71 -17.21 1.96 1.48
C LYS A 71 -16.18 1.72 0.39
N THR A 72 -16.14 2.64 -0.57
CA THR A 72 -15.22 2.61 -1.71
C THR A 72 -14.02 3.54 -1.51
N GLY A 73 -13.00 3.40 -2.36
CA GLY A 73 -11.89 4.34 -2.42
C GLY A 73 -12.33 5.76 -2.75
N ASP A 74 -13.36 5.92 -3.61
CA ASP A 74 -13.91 7.23 -3.94
C ASP A 74 -14.67 7.86 -2.76
N ASP A 75 -15.35 7.05 -1.94
CA ASP A 75 -15.92 7.55 -0.68
C ASP A 75 -14.83 8.14 0.21
N ALA A 76 -13.74 7.40 0.43
CA ALA A 76 -12.60 7.84 1.25
C ALA A 76 -11.95 9.12 0.72
N ARG A 77 -11.73 9.22 -0.60
CA ARG A 77 -11.21 10.44 -1.24
C ARG A 77 -12.14 11.62 -1.03
N ASN A 78 -13.43 11.44 -1.26
CA ASN A 78 -14.42 12.50 -1.08
C ASN A 78 -14.55 12.95 0.37
N GLU A 79 -14.41 12.03 1.32
CA GLU A 79 -14.39 12.35 2.75
C GLU A 79 -13.18 13.25 3.09
N PHE A 80 -12.00 12.96 2.54
CA PHE A 80 -10.80 13.76 2.72
C PHE A 80 -10.93 15.14 2.05
N LEU A 81 -11.32 15.20 0.78
CA LEU A 81 -11.55 16.44 0.03
C LEU A 81 -12.56 17.37 0.74
N ASN A 82 -13.58 16.79 1.36
CA ASN A 82 -14.59 17.53 2.11
C ASN A 82 -14.18 17.80 3.56
N LYS A 83 -12.91 17.58 3.93
CA LYS A 83 -12.34 17.84 5.27
C LYS A 83 -13.12 17.13 6.39
N LYS A 84 -13.59 15.88 6.12
CA LYS A 84 -14.28 15.03 7.07
C LYS A 84 -13.31 14.20 7.92
N ALA A 85 -12.08 14.02 7.45
CA ALA A 85 -11.02 13.30 8.14
C ALA A 85 -9.68 14.03 7.99
N VAL A 86 -8.76 13.79 8.94
CA VAL A 86 -7.42 14.36 8.95
C VAL A 86 -6.45 13.47 8.17
N PHE A 87 -6.57 12.15 8.31
CA PHE A 87 -5.68 11.17 7.69
C PHE A 87 -6.41 10.39 6.59
N TYR A 88 -5.72 10.25 5.47
CA TYR A 88 -6.16 9.46 4.32
C TYR A 88 -5.04 8.51 3.91
N GLN A 89 -5.24 7.21 4.12
CA GLN A 89 -4.25 6.22 3.73
C GLN A 89 -4.39 5.92 2.24
N ASN A 90 -3.37 6.28 1.48
CA ASN A 90 -3.27 6.02 0.04
C ASN A 90 -1.80 6.19 -0.42
N GLY A 91 -1.56 6.35 -1.73
CA GLY A 91 -0.24 6.49 -2.31
C GLY A 91 -0.05 7.80 -3.09
N THR A 92 1.15 7.99 -3.61
CA THR A 92 1.57 9.21 -4.33
C THR A 92 0.72 9.52 -5.55
N TRP A 93 0.07 8.54 -6.16
CA TRP A 93 -0.85 8.68 -7.31
C TRP A 93 -2.11 9.48 -6.99
N GLU A 94 -2.50 9.58 -5.72
CA GLU A 94 -3.68 10.37 -5.31
C GLU A 94 -3.44 11.87 -5.38
N TYR A 95 -2.21 12.34 -5.42
CA TYR A 95 -1.87 13.76 -5.42
C TYR A 95 -2.65 14.56 -6.47
N THR A 96 -2.60 14.13 -7.73
CA THR A 96 -3.31 14.81 -8.82
C THR A 96 -4.82 14.90 -8.56
N GLN A 97 -5.43 13.82 -8.06
CA GLN A 97 -6.86 13.80 -7.72
C GLN A 97 -7.21 14.75 -6.57
N LEU A 98 -6.30 14.91 -5.62
CA LEU A 98 -6.50 15.83 -4.49
C LEU A 98 -6.37 17.30 -4.93
N ILE A 99 -5.41 17.63 -5.79
CA ILE A 99 -5.23 18.96 -6.37
C ILE A 99 -6.41 19.32 -7.27
N ASP A 100 -6.83 18.41 -8.15
CA ASP A 100 -8.03 18.62 -9.00
C ASP A 100 -9.31 18.77 -8.18
N GLY A 101 -9.36 18.14 -7.01
CA GLY A 101 -10.43 18.27 -6.02
C GLY A 101 -10.41 19.59 -5.23
N GLY A 102 -9.41 20.45 -5.46
CA GLY A 102 -9.33 21.82 -4.93
C GLY A 102 -8.45 21.96 -3.68
N LEU A 103 -7.67 20.95 -3.29
CA LEU A 103 -6.62 21.08 -2.28
C LEU A 103 -5.36 21.70 -2.90
N THR A 104 -4.48 22.22 -2.07
CA THR A 104 -3.18 22.78 -2.46
C THR A 104 -2.06 22.10 -1.69
N ASP A 105 -0.81 22.32 -2.08
CA ASP A 105 0.35 21.81 -1.35
C ASP A 105 0.37 22.23 0.12
N ASP A 106 -0.18 23.40 0.45
CA ASP A 106 -0.28 23.88 1.83
C ASP A 106 -1.31 23.09 2.68
N ASP A 107 -2.22 22.35 2.04
CA ASP A 107 -3.22 21.51 2.71
C ASP A 107 -2.72 20.08 2.95
N LEU A 108 -1.57 19.68 2.37
CA LEU A 108 -1.16 18.30 2.23
C LEU A 108 0.24 18.03 2.79
N THR A 109 0.46 16.85 3.33
CA THR A 109 1.77 16.28 3.64
C THR A 109 1.66 14.76 3.72
N MET A 110 2.77 14.04 3.57
CA MET A 110 2.82 12.58 3.80
C MET A 110 3.47 12.27 5.15
N LEU A 111 2.95 11.24 5.80
CA LEU A 111 3.50 10.69 7.03
C LEU A 111 3.74 9.20 6.86
N PRO A 112 4.82 8.65 7.45
CA PRO A 112 4.98 7.21 7.57
C PRO A 112 3.82 6.57 8.34
N ILE A 113 3.51 5.33 8.02
CA ILE A 113 2.56 4.55 8.81
C ILE A 113 3.35 3.91 9.96
N TYR A 114 3.18 4.46 11.15
CA TYR A 114 3.82 3.94 12.36
C TYR A 114 3.08 2.71 12.88
N PHE A 115 3.85 1.71 13.29
CA PHE A 115 3.34 0.39 13.62
C PHE A 115 3.63 -0.02 15.08
N GLY A 116 4.27 0.87 15.83
CA GLY A 116 4.66 0.59 17.22
C GLY A 116 5.89 -0.32 17.34
N VAL A 117 6.68 -0.46 16.27
CA VAL A 117 7.82 -1.38 16.20
C VAL A 117 9.05 -0.65 15.66
N GLY A 118 10.22 -1.01 16.19
CA GLY A 118 11.50 -0.51 15.69
C GLY A 118 11.78 0.95 16.01
N ASP A 119 12.64 1.56 15.20
CA ASP A 119 13.04 2.96 15.34
C ASP A 119 12.14 3.88 14.48
N GLU A 120 10.92 4.11 14.96
CA GLU A 120 9.94 4.95 14.24
C GLU A 120 10.42 6.38 14.01
N ALA A 121 11.33 6.89 14.86
CA ALA A 121 11.90 8.22 14.66
C ALA A 121 12.71 8.32 13.37
N ASN A 122 13.25 7.21 12.89
CA ASN A 122 14.01 7.10 11.64
C ASN A 122 13.26 6.37 10.53
N GLN A 123 12.01 6.02 10.72
CA GLN A 123 11.18 5.38 9.70
C GLN A 123 10.78 6.38 8.61
N GLY A 124 10.94 5.97 7.35
CA GLY A 124 10.43 6.65 6.16
C GLY A 124 9.10 6.07 5.69
N LEU A 125 8.68 6.47 4.48
CA LEU A 125 7.46 5.98 3.86
C LEU A 125 7.58 4.52 3.44
N CYS A 126 6.44 3.85 3.28
CA CYS A 126 6.39 2.56 2.62
C CYS A 126 6.67 2.75 1.13
N THR A 127 7.64 2.02 0.59
CA THR A 127 8.06 2.17 -0.81
C THR A 127 8.61 0.85 -1.37
N GLY A 128 8.69 0.76 -2.67
CA GLY A 128 9.26 -0.40 -3.37
C GLY A 128 8.71 -0.53 -4.76
N THR A 129 9.13 -1.58 -5.45
CA THR A 129 8.65 -1.89 -6.81
C THR A 129 7.34 -2.65 -6.74
N GLU A 130 6.27 -2.04 -7.25
CA GLU A 130 4.94 -2.62 -7.28
C GLU A 130 4.49 -2.99 -8.70
N ASN A 131 4.94 -2.23 -9.70
CA ASN A 131 4.48 -2.36 -11.06
C ASN A 131 5.60 -2.84 -11.97
N TYR A 132 5.28 -3.79 -12.84
CA TYR A 132 6.22 -4.40 -13.77
C TYR A 132 5.64 -4.39 -15.18
N TRP A 133 6.49 -4.11 -16.16
CA TRP A 133 6.14 -4.33 -17.55
C TRP A 133 6.57 -5.73 -17.97
N CYS A 134 5.65 -6.46 -18.59
CA CYS A 134 5.93 -7.76 -19.17
C CYS A 134 5.77 -7.69 -20.68
N VAL A 135 6.73 -8.24 -21.41
CA VAL A 135 6.67 -8.39 -22.86
C VAL A 135 6.19 -9.80 -23.18
N ASN A 136 5.14 -9.92 -24.01
CA ASN A 136 4.68 -11.22 -24.48
C ASN A 136 5.72 -11.80 -25.45
N LYS A 137 6.45 -12.83 -24.99
CA LYS A 137 7.51 -13.51 -25.76
C LYS A 137 7.01 -14.26 -27.00
N ASP A 138 5.70 -14.53 -27.07
CA ASP A 138 5.06 -15.30 -28.16
C ASP A 138 4.37 -14.37 -29.18
N ALA A 139 4.53 -13.04 -29.04
CA ALA A 139 4.09 -12.07 -30.05
C ALA A 139 5.06 -12.03 -31.26
N ASP A 140 4.65 -11.41 -32.35
CA ASP A 140 5.50 -11.19 -33.52
C ASP A 140 6.72 -10.32 -33.14
N GLU A 141 7.89 -10.63 -33.73
CA GLU A 141 9.15 -9.95 -33.42
C GLU A 141 9.06 -8.41 -33.59
N ALA A 142 8.30 -7.96 -34.58
CA ALA A 142 8.07 -6.53 -34.81
C ALA A 142 7.27 -5.87 -33.65
N ASP A 143 6.29 -6.57 -33.10
CA ASP A 143 5.48 -6.10 -31.96
C ASP A 143 6.30 -6.10 -30.66
N ILE A 144 7.14 -7.13 -30.46
CA ILE A 144 8.08 -7.17 -29.34
C ILE A 144 9.02 -5.97 -29.40
N GLN A 145 9.64 -5.71 -30.56
CA GLN A 145 10.57 -4.60 -30.72
C GLN A 145 9.87 -3.25 -30.52
N ALA A 146 8.68 -3.04 -31.07
CA ALA A 146 7.92 -1.82 -30.88
C ALA A 146 7.55 -1.60 -29.39
N THR A 147 7.24 -2.69 -28.66
CA THR A 147 6.98 -2.63 -27.21
C THR A 147 8.23 -2.21 -26.45
N LEU A 148 9.39 -2.78 -26.77
CA LEU A 148 10.67 -2.43 -26.13
C LEU A 148 11.07 -0.98 -26.44
N ASP A 149 10.88 -0.52 -27.69
CA ASP A 149 11.14 0.86 -28.10
C ASP A 149 10.24 1.85 -27.33
N PHE A 150 8.96 1.49 -27.11
CA PHE A 150 8.05 2.29 -26.30
C PHE A 150 8.47 2.34 -24.83
N MET A 151 8.87 1.20 -24.26
CA MET A 151 9.38 1.15 -22.87
C MET A 151 10.64 2.01 -22.72
N ASP A 152 11.58 1.92 -23.67
CA ASP A 152 12.80 2.76 -23.68
C ASP A 152 12.43 4.23 -23.77
N TRP A 153 11.50 4.59 -24.69
CA TRP A 153 11.02 5.97 -24.81
C TRP A 153 10.40 6.49 -23.50
N CYS A 154 9.59 5.69 -22.81
CA CYS A 154 9.00 6.10 -21.52
C CYS A 154 10.05 6.50 -20.48
N VAL A 155 11.18 5.78 -20.41
CA VAL A 155 12.20 5.99 -19.38
C VAL A 155 13.40 6.83 -19.81
N THR A 156 13.48 7.22 -21.09
CA THR A 156 14.64 7.96 -21.64
C THR A 156 14.31 9.27 -22.33
N SER A 157 13.09 9.44 -22.85
CA SER A 157 12.68 10.70 -23.48
C SER A 157 12.21 11.73 -22.45
N ASP A 158 12.28 13.01 -22.83
CA ASP A 158 11.82 14.10 -21.95
C ASP A 158 10.31 14.02 -21.71
N GLU A 159 9.54 13.70 -22.75
CA GLU A 159 8.08 13.56 -22.65
C GLU A 159 7.67 12.34 -21.84
N GLY A 160 8.30 11.18 -22.09
CA GLY A 160 8.00 9.94 -21.40
C GLY A 160 8.32 10.03 -19.90
N THR A 161 9.51 10.52 -19.57
CA THR A 161 9.93 10.68 -18.16
C THR A 161 9.09 11.73 -17.44
N LYS A 162 8.66 12.81 -18.11
CA LYS A 162 7.75 13.81 -17.56
C LYS A 162 6.37 13.22 -17.29
N CYS A 163 5.80 12.51 -18.25
CA CYS A 163 4.48 11.88 -18.10
C CYS A 163 4.48 10.89 -16.92
N MET A 164 5.50 10.04 -16.80
CA MET A 164 5.61 9.10 -15.69
C MET A 164 5.75 9.81 -14.34
N ALA A 165 6.50 10.89 -14.27
CA ALA A 165 6.75 11.61 -13.01
C ALA A 165 5.56 12.47 -12.58
N ASP A 166 4.99 13.27 -13.49
CA ASP A 166 3.99 14.30 -13.16
C ASP A 166 2.56 13.78 -13.35
N ASP A 167 2.26 13.14 -14.49
CA ASP A 167 0.89 12.72 -14.80
C ASP A 167 0.52 11.41 -14.10
N MET A 168 1.46 10.46 -14.00
CA MET A 168 1.24 9.17 -13.36
C MET A 168 1.62 9.15 -11.86
N GLY A 169 2.40 10.12 -11.40
CA GLY A 169 2.82 10.21 -10.00
C GLY A 169 3.75 9.07 -9.56
N PHE A 170 4.55 8.53 -10.49
CA PHE A 170 5.49 7.47 -10.19
C PHE A 170 6.80 8.01 -9.61
N ASN A 171 7.31 7.33 -8.59
CA ASN A 171 8.69 7.47 -8.16
C ASN A 171 9.56 6.59 -9.06
N ILE A 172 10.29 7.21 -10.00
CA ILE A 172 10.94 6.50 -11.11
C ILE A 172 12.40 6.17 -10.75
N PRO A 173 12.79 4.88 -10.68
CA PRO A 173 14.12 4.46 -10.25
C PRO A 173 15.17 4.50 -11.37
N PHE A 174 15.04 5.35 -12.39
CA PHE A 174 15.94 5.46 -13.51
C PHE A 174 16.78 6.75 -13.45
N LYS A 175 18.03 6.68 -13.89
CA LYS A 175 18.98 7.81 -13.83
C LYS A 175 18.55 9.05 -14.62
N LYS A 176 17.71 8.90 -15.63
CA LYS A 176 17.17 9.99 -16.45
C LYS A 176 15.80 10.48 -15.99
N ALA A 177 15.27 9.95 -14.89
CA ALA A 177 13.99 10.40 -14.35
C ALA A 177 14.03 11.91 -14.11
N GLN A 178 12.96 12.58 -14.49
CA GLN A 178 12.78 14.00 -14.17
C GLN A 178 12.35 14.14 -12.71
N GLU A 179 12.66 15.28 -12.09
CA GLU A 179 12.11 15.63 -10.79
C GLU A 179 10.60 15.84 -10.92
N SER A 180 9.86 15.06 -10.14
CA SER A 180 8.41 15.19 -10.10
C SER A 180 7.98 16.51 -9.45
N GLN A 181 6.90 17.11 -9.97
CA GLN A 181 6.22 18.23 -9.29
C GLN A 181 5.28 17.75 -8.18
N ASN A 182 4.98 16.47 -8.12
CA ASN A 182 4.16 15.86 -7.08
C ASN A 182 4.81 16.05 -5.69
N LEU A 183 4.10 16.75 -4.79
CA LEU A 183 4.56 17.02 -3.43
C LEU A 183 4.94 15.73 -2.68
N PHE A 184 4.14 14.68 -2.83
CA PHE A 184 4.35 13.43 -2.10
C PHE A 184 5.65 12.72 -2.51
N ILE A 185 6.02 12.80 -3.79
CA ILE A 185 7.30 12.27 -4.28
C ILE A 185 8.47 13.13 -3.77
N LYS A 186 8.29 14.44 -3.71
CA LYS A 186 9.31 15.34 -3.14
C LYS A 186 9.53 15.07 -1.65
N GLU A 187 8.46 14.82 -0.88
CA GLU A 187 8.56 14.50 0.54
C GLU A 187 9.22 13.13 0.78
N ASP A 188 8.90 12.10 -0.02
CA ASP A 188 9.57 10.79 0.03
C ASP A 188 11.09 10.93 -0.23
N LYS A 189 11.45 11.68 -1.27
CA LYS A 189 12.85 11.99 -1.57
C LYS A 189 13.53 12.72 -0.40
N GLN A 190 12.88 13.73 0.16
CA GLN A 190 13.40 14.48 1.29
C GLN A 190 13.62 13.60 2.52
N MET A 191 12.66 12.72 2.85
CA MET A 191 12.81 11.77 3.96
C MET A 191 14.02 10.84 3.74
N THR A 192 14.23 10.39 2.50
CA THR A 192 15.40 9.57 2.15
C THR A 192 16.71 10.35 2.30
N GLU A 193 16.76 11.61 1.86
CA GLU A 193 17.91 12.50 2.01
C GLU A 193 18.22 12.83 3.48
N ASP A 194 17.19 12.92 4.31
CA ASP A 194 17.28 13.11 5.76
C ASP A 194 17.70 11.82 6.50
N GLY A 195 17.95 10.73 5.78
CA GLY A 195 18.43 9.46 6.32
C GLY A 195 17.35 8.57 6.94
N LYS A 196 16.07 8.83 6.64
CA LYS A 196 14.97 7.94 7.05
C LYS A 196 15.07 6.61 6.32
N THR A 197 14.73 5.53 7.01
CA THR A 197 14.73 4.18 6.47
C THR A 197 13.34 3.84 5.93
N PRO A 198 13.18 3.64 4.61
CA PRO A 198 11.89 3.28 4.05
C PRO A 198 11.48 1.86 4.46
N VAL A 199 10.17 1.63 4.58
CA VAL A 199 9.59 0.30 4.76
C VAL A 199 9.37 -0.33 3.38
N ALA A 200 10.14 -1.37 3.07
CA ALA A 200 10.07 -2.01 1.77
C ALA A 200 8.78 -2.83 1.58
N TRP A 201 8.22 -2.78 0.38
CA TRP A 201 7.12 -3.66 -0.02
C TRP A 201 7.60 -5.10 -0.22
N ASN A 202 6.90 -6.05 0.39
CA ASN A 202 7.14 -7.49 0.27
C ASN A 202 6.03 -8.21 -0.52
N PHE A 203 5.30 -7.51 -1.37
CA PHE A 203 4.14 -8.05 -2.10
C PHE A 203 4.48 -9.28 -2.94
N SER A 204 5.67 -9.32 -3.53
CA SER A 204 6.14 -10.47 -4.33
C SER A 204 6.40 -11.74 -3.52
N THR A 205 6.44 -11.64 -2.19
CA THR A 205 6.63 -12.79 -1.29
C THR A 205 5.33 -13.31 -0.70
N MET A 206 4.24 -12.54 -0.83
CA MET A 206 2.91 -12.98 -0.41
C MET A 206 2.48 -14.19 -1.26
N PRO A 207 1.96 -15.27 -0.65
CA PRO A 207 1.89 -16.57 -1.32
C PRO A 207 0.89 -16.63 -2.48
N SER A 208 -0.25 -15.94 -2.39
CA SER A 208 -1.28 -15.96 -3.43
C SER A 208 -2.29 -14.82 -3.29
N GLU A 209 -3.15 -14.63 -4.30
CA GLU A 209 -4.32 -13.76 -4.19
C GLU A 209 -5.37 -14.34 -3.23
N GLU A 210 -5.50 -15.66 -3.15
CA GLU A 210 -6.38 -16.36 -2.22
C GLU A 210 -6.02 -16.04 -0.77
N TRP A 211 -4.72 -16.03 -0.44
CA TRP A 211 -4.25 -15.61 0.89
C TRP A 211 -4.66 -14.15 1.19
N LYS A 212 -4.41 -13.23 0.28
CA LYS A 212 -4.78 -11.82 0.43
C LYS A 212 -6.28 -11.65 0.65
N ASN A 213 -7.11 -12.35 -0.15
CA ASN A 213 -8.55 -12.33 -0.04
C ASN A 213 -9.05 -12.95 1.27
N GLY A 214 -8.41 -14.02 1.74
CA GLY A 214 -8.69 -14.64 3.03
C GLY A 214 -8.44 -13.70 4.19
N VAL A 215 -7.29 -13.02 4.20
CA VAL A 215 -6.95 -12.00 5.19
C VAL A 215 -7.93 -10.82 5.12
N GLY A 216 -8.23 -10.31 3.93
CA GLY A 216 -9.20 -9.23 3.74
C GLY A 216 -10.59 -9.56 4.25
N SER A 217 -11.08 -10.77 3.97
CA SER A 217 -12.38 -11.26 4.44
C SER A 217 -12.42 -11.36 5.97
N ALA A 218 -11.37 -11.88 6.60
CA ALA A 218 -11.26 -11.99 8.04
C ALA A 218 -11.19 -10.60 8.72
N LEU A 219 -10.42 -9.65 8.17
CA LEU A 219 -10.37 -8.27 8.65
C LEU A 219 -11.74 -7.57 8.56
N THR A 220 -12.48 -7.82 7.49
CA THR A 220 -13.84 -7.27 7.31
C THR A 220 -14.81 -7.85 8.33
N ALA A 221 -14.73 -9.16 8.59
CA ALA A 221 -15.57 -9.82 9.61
C ALA A 221 -15.22 -9.28 11.01
N TYR A 222 -13.94 -9.13 11.33
CA TYR A 222 -13.49 -8.53 12.58
C TYR A 222 -13.96 -7.07 12.72
N ALA A 223 -13.89 -6.27 11.67
CA ALA A 223 -14.39 -4.89 11.72
C ALA A 223 -15.90 -4.84 12.02
N ALA A 224 -16.69 -5.80 11.49
CA ALA A 224 -18.11 -5.87 11.75
C ALA A 224 -18.44 -6.30 13.21
N ASP A 225 -17.63 -7.14 13.82
CA ASP A 225 -17.78 -7.65 15.17
C ASP A 225 -16.41 -7.89 15.81
N GLN A 226 -15.93 -6.92 16.61
CA GLN A 226 -14.58 -6.87 17.16
C GLN A 226 -14.43 -7.79 18.39
N THR A 227 -14.58 -9.09 18.16
CA THR A 227 -14.38 -10.14 19.15
C THR A 227 -13.00 -10.78 19.01
N ASP A 228 -12.48 -11.37 20.10
CA ASP A 228 -11.23 -12.12 20.04
C ASP A 228 -11.35 -13.32 19.08
N ALA A 229 -12.51 -13.98 19.02
CA ALA A 229 -12.74 -15.09 18.09
C ALA A 229 -12.62 -14.67 16.62
N ASN A 230 -13.08 -13.47 16.27
CA ASN A 230 -12.94 -12.94 14.93
C ASN A 230 -11.48 -12.49 14.65
N TRP A 231 -10.76 -12.02 15.69
CA TRP A 231 -9.35 -11.75 15.55
C TRP A 231 -8.52 -13.04 15.38
N ASP A 232 -8.82 -14.09 16.12
CA ASP A 232 -8.21 -15.42 15.94
C ASP A 232 -8.40 -15.93 14.51
N ALA A 233 -9.53 -15.62 13.87
CA ALA A 233 -9.74 -15.93 12.46
C ALA A 233 -8.83 -15.10 11.53
N VAL A 234 -8.52 -13.83 11.85
CA VAL A 234 -7.51 -13.04 11.13
C VAL A 234 -6.13 -13.67 11.28
N VAL A 235 -5.75 -14.05 12.50
CA VAL A 235 -4.45 -14.71 12.77
C VAL A 235 -4.34 -16.01 11.97
N SER A 236 -5.37 -16.86 11.98
CA SER A 236 -5.36 -18.11 11.22
C SER A 236 -5.30 -17.86 9.70
N ALA A 237 -6.08 -16.92 9.18
CA ALA A 237 -6.02 -16.55 7.76
C ALA A 237 -4.61 -16.03 7.37
N PHE A 238 -3.97 -15.27 8.26
CA PHE A 238 -2.65 -14.71 8.02
C PHE A 238 -1.55 -15.80 8.08
N VAL A 239 -1.50 -16.59 9.14
CA VAL A 239 -0.41 -17.54 9.42
C VAL A 239 -0.64 -18.90 8.76
N ASP A 240 -1.76 -19.57 9.07
CA ASP A 240 -2.04 -20.89 8.53
C ASP A 240 -2.35 -20.81 7.03
N GLY A 241 -3.06 -19.74 6.62
CA GLY A 241 -3.34 -19.42 5.23
C GLY A 241 -2.06 -19.22 4.43
N TRP A 242 -1.06 -18.50 4.97
CA TRP A 242 0.23 -18.31 4.31
C TRP A 242 0.90 -19.66 3.99
N ALA A 243 1.09 -20.50 5.00
CA ALA A 243 1.76 -21.78 4.82
C ALA A 243 1.01 -22.70 3.84
N SER A 244 -0.33 -22.69 3.88
CA SER A 244 -1.17 -23.48 2.99
C SER A 244 -1.06 -23.03 1.54
N GLU A 245 -1.18 -21.73 1.30
CA GLU A 245 -1.13 -21.15 -0.05
C GLU A 245 0.27 -21.19 -0.64
N TYR A 246 1.31 -20.97 0.17
CA TYR A 246 2.69 -21.11 -0.28
C TYR A 246 2.98 -22.54 -0.78
N LYS A 247 2.49 -23.53 -0.05
CA LYS A 247 2.63 -24.93 -0.46
C LYS A 247 1.91 -25.20 -1.78
N LEU A 248 0.67 -24.75 -1.94
CA LEU A 248 -0.12 -24.92 -3.18
C LEU A 248 0.54 -24.25 -4.40
N ALA A 249 1.16 -23.08 -4.20
CA ALA A 249 1.83 -22.36 -5.28
C ALA A 249 3.16 -23.00 -5.72
N ASN A 250 3.73 -23.89 -4.92
CA ASN A 250 5.04 -24.53 -5.17
C ASN A 250 4.96 -26.06 -5.39
N GLU A 251 3.78 -26.66 -5.39
CA GLU A 251 3.52 -28.05 -5.81
C GLU A 251 3.23 -28.11 -7.32
#